data_b6d327f9b275601986f7e2235412c0e7
#
_entry.id   b6d327f9b275601986f7e2235412c0e7
#
_cell.length_a   1.000
_cell.length_b   1.000
_cell.length_c   1.000
_cell.angle_alpha   90.00
_cell.angle_beta   90.00
_cell.angle_gamma   90.00
#
_symmetry.space_group_name_H-M   'P 1'
#
loop_
_entity.id
_entity.type
_entity.pdbx_description
1 polymer ?
#
loop_
_entity_poly.entity_id
_entity_poly.type
_entity_poly.pdbx_seq_one_letter_code
_entity_poly.pdbx_strand_id
1 'polypeptide(L)'
;MSEFKYISLLQKVLATGTVRNNARNMKTKSVFGEKLVSNAEKESFPLLTTKKMYWNGIVSELNWFMKGGVDSRILQKQNVHIWDGNTSREYLDSRGLKKYEVGECGPIYGFQWRRSGARYIGMYHNYENEGVDQLQTCVDLIKKEPESRRIIVSAWNPIQLPEMCLPPCHILYQWYVNTQKGTLDCQMYQRSADLFLGLPFNIASTALLNCIIAEITGLKSNTISIVIGDAHIYENQFKAVEEQIGRPPMKYPRLKFKNKITGIDTWSKDDIEILEYLSHPAIKVPMVS
;
A
#
# COMPACT_ATOMS: atom_id res chain seq x y z
N MET A 1 -16.43 -0.34 -7.44
CA MET A 1 -16.85 -0.82 -6.11
C MET A 1 -17.51 0.32 -5.43
N SER A 2 -18.62 0.13 -4.85
CA SER A 2 -19.01 1.04 -3.80
C SER A 2 -18.20 0.70 -2.55
N GLU A 3 -17.87 1.66 -1.73
CA GLU A 3 -17.24 1.50 -0.42
C GLU A 3 -17.99 0.50 0.49
N PHE A 4 -19.22 0.17 0.12
CA PHE A 4 -20.07 -0.83 0.81
C PHE A 4 -19.42 -2.21 0.96
N LYS A 5 -18.60 -2.68 0.02
CA LYS A 5 -17.90 -3.97 0.19
C LYS A 5 -16.86 -3.93 1.31
N TYR A 6 -16.17 -2.80 1.46
CA TYR A 6 -15.25 -2.59 2.57
C TYR A 6 -16.03 -2.53 3.90
N ILE A 7 -17.13 -1.77 3.96
CA ILE A 7 -18.01 -1.70 5.16
C ILE A 7 -18.57 -3.09 5.50
N SER A 8 -19.03 -3.85 4.51
CA SER A 8 -19.51 -5.23 4.73
C SER A 8 -18.43 -6.15 5.29
N LEU A 9 -17.16 -5.97 4.89
CA LEU A 9 -16.05 -6.73 5.45
C LEU A 9 -15.80 -6.34 6.93
N LEU A 10 -15.86 -5.06 7.29
CA LEU A 10 -15.79 -4.62 8.69
C LEU A 10 -16.91 -5.27 9.54
N GLN A 11 -18.15 -5.22 9.05
CA GLN A 11 -19.29 -5.86 9.70
C GLN A 11 -19.09 -7.36 9.89
N LYS A 12 -18.65 -8.05 8.84
CA LYS A 12 -18.36 -9.49 8.86
C LYS A 12 -17.34 -9.82 9.96
N VAL A 13 -16.23 -9.10 10.02
CA VAL A 13 -15.17 -9.38 11.01
C VAL A 13 -15.63 -9.10 12.44
N LEU A 14 -16.39 -8.01 12.67
CA LEU A 14 -16.94 -7.75 14.01
C LEU A 14 -17.93 -8.82 14.44
N ALA A 15 -18.78 -9.31 13.53
CA ALA A 15 -19.85 -10.26 13.84
C ALA A 15 -19.32 -11.71 13.95
N THR A 16 -18.46 -12.15 13.04
CA THR A 16 -18.09 -13.57 12.88
C THR A 16 -16.60 -13.84 13.06
N GLY A 17 -15.78 -12.81 13.24
CA GLY A 17 -14.33 -12.96 13.34
C GLY A 17 -13.92 -13.76 14.59
N THR A 18 -12.94 -14.65 14.39
CA THR A 18 -12.32 -15.40 15.48
C THR A 18 -11.46 -14.47 16.34
N VAL A 19 -11.64 -14.53 17.65
CA VAL A 19 -10.78 -13.78 18.60
C VAL A 19 -9.40 -14.43 18.67
N ARG A 20 -8.35 -13.65 18.42
CA ARG A 20 -6.96 -14.11 18.47
C ARG A 20 -6.10 -13.20 19.32
N ASN A 21 -5.18 -13.79 20.07
CA ASN A 21 -4.10 -13.04 20.72
C ASN A 21 -2.96 -12.88 19.70
N ASN A 22 -2.40 -11.69 19.60
CA ASN A 22 -1.24 -11.46 18.75
C ASN A 22 0.03 -11.27 19.58
N ALA A 23 1.18 -11.25 18.91
CA ALA A 23 2.48 -11.05 19.53
C ALA A 23 2.66 -9.67 20.23
N ARG A 24 1.72 -8.75 20.04
CA ARG A 24 1.70 -7.40 20.62
C ARG A 24 0.82 -7.31 21.89
N ASN A 25 0.44 -8.46 22.46
CA ASN A 25 -0.45 -8.56 23.63
C ASN A 25 -1.80 -7.83 23.47
N MET A 26 -2.28 -7.67 22.24
CA MET A 26 -3.56 -7.06 21.94
C MET A 26 -4.46 -8.07 21.20
N LYS A 27 -5.71 -8.18 21.63
CA LYS A 27 -6.67 -9.05 20.95
C LYS A 27 -7.09 -8.47 19.62
N THR A 28 -7.35 -9.36 18.67
CA THR A 28 -7.96 -9.05 17.38
C THR A 28 -9.16 -9.94 17.13
N LYS A 29 -10.12 -9.45 16.34
CA LYS A 29 -11.06 -10.32 15.62
C LYS A 29 -10.59 -10.44 14.19
N SER A 30 -10.55 -11.66 13.63
CA SER A 30 -10.05 -11.89 12.28
C SER A 30 -10.87 -12.94 11.51
N VAL A 31 -10.89 -12.79 10.18
CA VAL A 31 -11.32 -13.79 9.20
C VAL A 31 -10.19 -14.02 8.19
N PHE A 32 -10.22 -15.14 7.51
CA PHE A 32 -9.15 -15.49 6.57
C PHE A 32 -9.68 -15.72 5.15
N GLY A 33 -8.92 -15.23 4.14
CA GLY A 33 -9.21 -15.51 2.74
C GLY A 33 -10.25 -14.58 2.12
N GLU A 34 -10.19 -13.28 2.40
CA GLU A 34 -11.13 -12.28 1.87
C GLU A 34 -10.62 -11.67 0.55
N LYS A 35 -11.57 -11.16 -0.25
CA LYS A 35 -11.27 -10.46 -1.50
C LYS A 35 -12.12 -9.19 -1.64
N LEU A 36 -11.45 -8.07 -1.90
CA LEU A 36 -12.08 -6.81 -2.27
C LEU A 36 -11.73 -6.48 -3.73
N VAL A 37 -12.73 -6.05 -4.51
CA VAL A 37 -12.53 -5.60 -5.88
C VAL A 37 -13.09 -4.19 -6.01
N SER A 38 -12.29 -3.27 -6.55
CA SER A 38 -12.67 -1.88 -6.76
C SER A 38 -12.32 -1.41 -8.18
N ASN A 39 -13.14 -0.51 -8.72
CA ASN A 39 -12.67 0.30 -9.83
C ASN A 39 -11.52 1.19 -9.35
N ALA A 40 -10.54 1.40 -10.21
CA ALA A 40 -9.39 2.25 -9.96
C ALA A 40 -9.25 3.29 -11.09
N GLU A 41 -10.39 3.79 -11.57
CA GLU A 41 -10.45 4.81 -12.60
C GLU A 41 -10.16 6.19 -12.02
N LYS A 42 -9.53 7.07 -12.81
CA LYS A 42 -9.25 8.45 -12.37
C LYS A 42 -10.53 9.22 -12.03
N GLU A 43 -11.64 8.95 -12.74
CA GLU A 43 -12.92 9.63 -12.53
C GLU A 43 -13.71 9.15 -11.29
N SER A 44 -13.31 8.01 -10.72
CA SER A 44 -13.92 7.44 -9.52
C SER A 44 -12.84 6.70 -8.72
N PHE A 45 -11.96 7.49 -8.10
CA PHE A 45 -10.79 6.97 -7.39
C PHE A 45 -11.16 6.44 -6.00
N PRO A 46 -10.81 5.19 -5.63
CA PRO A 46 -11.27 4.53 -4.42
C PRO A 46 -10.55 5.04 -3.15
N LEU A 47 -10.74 6.31 -2.83
CA LEU A 47 -10.35 6.91 -1.56
C LEU A 47 -11.57 6.93 -0.64
N LEU A 48 -11.51 6.25 0.51
CA LEU A 48 -12.66 6.09 1.39
C LEU A 48 -13.27 7.44 1.79
N THR A 49 -14.59 7.45 1.93
CA THR A 49 -15.39 8.62 2.27
C THR A 49 -16.07 8.52 3.63
N THR A 50 -16.22 7.31 4.18
CA THR A 50 -16.79 7.08 5.51
C THR A 50 -15.88 7.55 6.65
N LYS A 51 -14.63 7.83 6.37
CA LYS A 51 -13.70 8.62 7.20
C LYS A 51 -12.70 9.37 6.33
N LYS A 52 -12.24 10.52 6.77
CA LYS A 52 -11.22 11.31 6.06
C LYS A 52 -9.89 10.56 6.02
N MET A 53 -9.37 10.36 4.82
CA MET A 53 -8.08 9.72 4.60
C MET A 53 -6.92 10.74 4.58
N TYR A 54 -5.76 10.31 5.06
CA TYR A 54 -4.53 11.11 5.03
C TYR A 54 -3.84 10.97 3.66
N TRP A 55 -4.37 11.70 2.66
CA TRP A 55 -3.94 11.60 1.26
C TRP A 55 -2.44 11.90 1.07
N ASN A 56 -1.91 12.95 1.73
CA ASN A 56 -0.48 13.28 1.63
C ASN A 56 0.41 12.10 2.06
N GLY A 57 0.03 11.38 3.12
CA GLY A 57 0.76 10.20 3.56
C GLY A 57 0.75 9.09 2.52
N ILE A 58 -0.41 8.80 1.91
CA ILE A 58 -0.57 7.76 0.88
C ILE A 58 0.32 8.03 -0.33
N VAL A 59 0.27 9.26 -0.86
CA VAL A 59 1.04 9.62 -2.07
C VAL A 59 2.54 9.66 -1.80
N SER A 60 2.95 10.24 -0.66
CA SER A 60 4.36 10.34 -0.30
C SER A 60 4.99 8.97 -0.06
N GLU A 61 4.29 8.06 0.65
CA GLU A 61 4.76 6.71 0.89
C GLU A 61 4.91 5.92 -0.42
N LEU A 62 3.88 5.97 -1.30
CA LEU A 62 3.96 5.28 -2.58
C LEU A 62 5.09 5.82 -3.45
N ASN A 63 5.28 7.14 -3.52
CA ASN A 63 6.40 7.75 -4.24
C ASN A 63 7.75 7.27 -3.70
N TRP A 64 7.87 7.22 -2.37
CA TRP A 64 9.07 6.73 -1.70
C TRP A 64 9.33 5.25 -1.98
N PHE A 65 8.32 4.37 -1.95
CA PHE A 65 8.47 2.97 -2.35
C PHE A 65 8.89 2.83 -3.81
N MET A 66 8.23 3.55 -4.72
CA MET A 66 8.55 3.47 -6.15
C MET A 66 9.98 3.93 -6.46
N LYS A 67 10.56 4.79 -5.63
CA LYS A 67 11.97 5.23 -5.73
C LYS A 67 12.97 4.31 -4.99
N GLY A 68 12.52 3.17 -4.48
CA GLY A 68 13.39 2.24 -3.76
C GLY A 68 13.74 2.68 -2.34
N GLY A 69 12.92 3.53 -1.73
CA GLY A 69 13.20 4.14 -0.44
C GLY A 69 13.35 3.15 0.72
N VAL A 70 14.38 3.38 1.54
CA VAL A 70 14.72 2.61 2.76
C VAL A 70 14.98 3.52 3.98
N ASP A 71 15.07 4.84 3.78
CA ASP A 71 15.25 5.86 4.81
C ASP A 71 13.93 6.61 5.04
N SER A 72 13.24 6.34 6.15
CA SER A 72 11.96 6.98 6.50
C SER A 72 12.08 8.46 6.84
N ARG A 73 13.28 8.98 7.13
CA ARG A 73 13.50 10.40 7.39
C ARG A 73 13.19 11.26 6.16
N ILE A 74 13.22 10.67 4.95
CA ILE A 74 12.77 11.32 3.71
C ILE A 74 11.27 11.64 3.80
N LEU A 75 10.47 10.77 4.39
CA LEU A 75 9.05 10.99 4.65
C LEU A 75 8.84 12.01 5.77
N GLN A 76 9.62 11.95 6.85
CA GLN A 76 9.57 12.94 7.95
C GLN A 76 9.79 14.37 7.45
N LYS A 77 10.75 14.59 6.53
CA LYS A 77 10.99 15.89 5.87
C LYS A 77 9.78 16.40 5.08
N GLN A 78 8.84 15.52 4.74
CA GLN A 78 7.58 15.84 4.08
C GLN A 78 6.40 15.89 5.06
N ASN A 79 6.68 15.91 6.37
CA ASN A 79 5.69 15.84 7.46
C ASN A 79 4.81 14.57 7.39
N VAL A 80 5.42 13.43 7.05
CA VAL A 80 4.80 12.10 7.01
C VAL A 80 5.51 11.19 8.00
N HIS A 81 4.80 10.80 9.08
CA HIS A 81 5.34 10.15 10.27
C HIS A 81 4.87 8.69 10.44
N ILE A 82 4.35 8.09 9.38
CA ILE A 82 3.73 6.75 9.43
C ILE A 82 4.72 5.60 9.71
N TRP A 83 6.03 5.84 9.52
CA TRP A 83 7.09 4.87 9.76
C TRP A 83 7.88 5.11 11.05
N ASP A 84 7.63 6.22 11.77
CA ASP A 84 8.42 6.61 12.94
C ASP A 84 8.43 5.53 14.04
N GLY A 85 7.27 4.93 14.32
CA GLY A 85 7.16 3.85 15.30
C GLY A 85 7.99 2.62 14.93
N ASN A 86 7.97 2.21 13.66
CA ASN A 86 8.67 1.02 13.17
C ASN A 86 10.17 1.24 12.89
N THR A 87 10.64 2.46 13.01
CA THR A 87 12.05 2.82 12.82
C THR A 87 12.65 3.57 14.02
N SER A 88 11.93 3.58 15.14
CA SER A 88 12.44 4.10 16.41
C SER A 88 13.59 3.21 16.94
N ARG A 89 14.47 3.78 17.78
CA ARG A 89 15.57 3.00 18.38
C ARG A 89 15.05 1.79 19.13
N GLU A 90 14.03 2.00 19.96
CA GLU A 90 13.42 0.95 20.77
C GLU A 90 12.87 -0.20 19.90
N TYR A 91 12.14 0.13 18.83
CA TYR A 91 11.57 -0.87 17.95
C TYR A 91 12.64 -1.63 17.16
N LEU A 92 13.64 -0.92 16.60
CA LEU A 92 14.76 -1.55 15.88
C LEU A 92 15.56 -2.49 16.80
N ASP A 93 15.79 -2.11 18.04
CA ASP A 93 16.48 -2.94 19.02
C ASP A 93 15.67 -4.20 19.37
N SER A 94 14.35 -4.08 19.50
CA SER A 94 13.44 -5.23 19.73
C SER A 94 13.46 -6.23 18.57
N ARG A 95 13.73 -5.74 17.34
CA ARG A 95 13.89 -6.55 16.14
C ARG A 95 15.29 -7.15 15.97
N GLY A 96 16.23 -6.84 16.85
CA GLY A 96 17.63 -7.23 16.72
C GLY A 96 18.45 -6.38 15.74
N LEU A 97 17.87 -5.30 15.20
CA LEU A 97 18.47 -4.40 14.20
C LEU A 97 19.29 -3.28 14.88
N LYS A 98 20.10 -3.63 15.86
CA LYS A 98 20.86 -2.69 16.69
C LYS A 98 21.85 -1.80 15.91
N LYS A 99 22.30 -2.28 14.74
CA LYS A 99 23.24 -1.55 13.86
C LYS A 99 22.56 -0.53 12.97
N TYR A 100 21.22 -0.58 12.82
CA TYR A 100 20.49 0.38 12.00
C TYR A 100 20.41 1.71 12.71
N GLU A 101 20.46 2.78 11.92
CA GLU A 101 20.13 4.10 12.42
C GLU A 101 18.62 4.28 12.59
N VAL A 102 18.21 5.23 13.44
CA VAL A 102 16.80 5.63 13.54
C VAL A 102 16.35 6.18 12.17
N GLY A 103 15.25 5.65 11.69
CA GLY A 103 14.73 5.93 10.35
C GLY A 103 15.12 4.91 9.28
N GLU A 104 16.06 3.99 9.57
CA GLU A 104 16.45 2.94 8.63
C GLU A 104 15.45 1.79 8.64
N CYS A 105 14.87 1.50 7.48
CA CYS A 105 13.84 0.46 7.34
C CYS A 105 14.40 -0.91 6.93
N GLY A 106 15.63 -0.96 6.41
CA GLY A 106 16.17 -2.15 5.78
C GLY A 106 15.58 -2.42 4.39
N PRO A 107 15.77 -3.63 3.84
CA PRO A 107 15.39 -3.97 2.46
C PRO A 107 13.89 -4.25 2.31
N ILE A 108 13.03 -3.31 2.74
CA ILE A 108 11.57 -3.40 2.70
C ILE A 108 11.02 -3.18 1.26
N TYR A 109 9.72 -2.94 1.14
CA TYR A 109 8.94 -2.76 -0.09
C TYR A 109 9.68 -2.11 -1.27
N GLY A 110 10.15 -0.87 -1.11
CA GLY A 110 10.81 -0.11 -2.17
C GLY A 110 12.11 -0.75 -2.62
N PHE A 111 12.90 -1.27 -1.69
CA PHE A 111 14.13 -2.00 -2.00
C PHE A 111 13.82 -3.25 -2.82
N GLN A 112 12.87 -4.07 -2.38
CA GLN A 112 12.50 -5.27 -3.12
C GLN A 112 11.93 -4.94 -4.50
N TRP A 113 11.16 -3.87 -4.65
CA TRP A 113 10.59 -3.45 -5.93
C TRP A 113 11.66 -3.03 -6.93
N ARG A 114 12.74 -2.38 -6.46
CA ARG A 114 13.73 -1.74 -7.32
C ARG A 114 15.11 -2.42 -7.32
N ARG A 115 15.39 -3.27 -6.33
CA ARG A 115 16.73 -3.87 -6.08
C ARG A 115 16.63 -5.32 -5.62
N SER A 116 15.65 -6.08 -6.11
CA SER A 116 15.43 -7.46 -5.69
C SER A 116 16.67 -8.31 -5.92
N GLY A 117 17.10 -9.04 -4.89
CA GLY A 117 18.28 -9.88 -4.92
C GLY A 117 19.61 -9.15 -4.66
N ALA A 118 19.64 -7.82 -4.59
CA ALA A 118 20.82 -7.10 -4.10
C ALA A 118 21.04 -7.40 -2.61
N ARG A 119 22.31 -7.45 -2.20
CA ARG A 119 22.65 -7.52 -0.77
C ARG A 119 22.40 -6.17 -0.11
N TYR A 120 21.65 -6.17 0.98
CA TYR A 120 21.47 -4.93 1.74
C TYR A 120 22.74 -4.59 2.53
N ILE A 121 23.28 -3.38 2.33
CA ILE A 121 24.49 -2.86 2.98
C ILE A 121 24.16 -1.80 4.02
N GLY A 122 23.08 -0.99 3.77
CA GLY A 122 22.65 0.12 4.63
C GLY A 122 21.96 1.20 3.81
N MET A 123 21.30 2.13 4.50
CA MET A 123 20.47 3.15 3.82
C MET A 123 21.24 4.22 3.03
N TYR A 124 22.56 4.33 3.24
CA TYR A 124 23.42 5.29 2.52
C TYR A 124 24.16 4.69 1.33
N HIS A 125 24.07 3.35 1.16
CA HIS A 125 24.73 2.69 0.05
C HIS A 125 24.04 3.03 -1.29
N ASN A 126 24.86 3.27 -2.32
CA ASN A 126 24.34 3.43 -3.67
C ASN A 126 24.11 2.05 -4.31
N TYR A 127 22.86 1.68 -4.49
CA TYR A 127 22.45 0.41 -5.11
C TYR A 127 22.24 0.53 -6.63
N GLU A 128 22.80 1.53 -7.28
CA GLU A 128 22.72 1.66 -8.73
C GLU A 128 23.34 0.42 -9.42
N ASN A 129 22.59 -0.16 -10.36
CA ASN A 129 22.94 -1.40 -11.08
C ASN A 129 23.05 -2.67 -10.20
N GLU A 130 22.56 -2.65 -8.97
CA GLU A 130 22.48 -3.84 -8.12
C GLU A 130 21.08 -4.45 -8.12
N GLY A 131 20.99 -5.80 -8.14
CA GLY A 131 19.74 -6.54 -8.12
C GLY A 131 18.87 -6.34 -9.36
N VAL A 132 17.59 -6.69 -9.22
CA VAL A 132 16.59 -6.60 -10.30
C VAL A 132 15.58 -5.50 -9.99
N ASP A 133 15.41 -4.57 -10.92
CA ASP A 133 14.31 -3.61 -10.90
C ASP A 133 13.03 -4.27 -11.40
N GLN A 134 12.28 -4.88 -10.47
CA GLN A 134 11.04 -5.57 -10.78
C GLN A 134 9.98 -4.62 -11.34
N LEU A 135 9.92 -3.39 -10.81
CA LEU A 135 8.90 -2.41 -11.21
C LEU A 135 9.13 -1.92 -12.63
N GLN A 136 10.40 -1.61 -12.99
CA GLN A 136 10.74 -1.26 -14.37
C GLN A 136 10.52 -2.44 -15.32
N THR A 137 10.88 -3.66 -14.89
CA THR A 137 10.61 -4.89 -15.66
C THR A 137 9.11 -5.04 -15.96
N CYS A 138 8.23 -4.76 -15.00
CA CYS A 138 6.78 -4.79 -15.23
C CYS A 138 6.33 -3.75 -16.25
N VAL A 139 6.83 -2.50 -16.16
CA VAL A 139 6.52 -1.44 -17.15
C VAL A 139 6.96 -1.87 -18.55
N ASP A 140 8.15 -2.45 -18.66
CA ASP A 140 8.68 -2.91 -19.93
C ASP A 140 7.88 -4.07 -20.54
N LEU A 141 7.48 -5.05 -19.70
CA LEU A 141 6.62 -6.15 -20.12
C LEU A 141 5.24 -5.67 -20.58
N ILE A 142 4.62 -4.74 -19.84
CA ILE A 142 3.33 -4.15 -20.24
C ILE A 142 3.42 -3.51 -21.63
N LYS A 143 4.54 -2.85 -21.95
CA LYS A 143 4.75 -2.19 -23.25
C LYS A 143 5.11 -3.18 -24.37
N LYS A 144 5.94 -4.17 -24.09
CA LYS A 144 6.54 -5.06 -25.11
C LYS A 144 5.78 -6.37 -25.27
N GLU A 145 5.26 -6.91 -24.18
CA GLU A 145 4.59 -8.23 -24.10
C GLU A 145 3.32 -8.12 -23.23
N PRO A 146 2.30 -7.33 -23.63
CA PRO A 146 1.14 -7.02 -22.78
C PRO A 146 0.34 -8.26 -22.35
N GLU A 147 0.42 -9.36 -23.08
CA GLU A 147 -0.25 -10.63 -22.75
C GLU A 147 0.59 -11.54 -21.81
N SER A 148 1.75 -11.06 -21.36
CA SER A 148 2.60 -11.80 -20.42
C SER A 148 1.88 -12.04 -19.09
N ARG A 149 1.98 -13.28 -18.56
CA ARG A 149 1.47 -13.66 -17.23
C ARG A 149 2.52 -13.46 -16.13
N ARG A 150 3.66 -12.85 -16.46
CA ARG A 150 4.83 -12.62 -15.59
C ARG A 150 5.00 -11.16 -15.18
N ILE A 151 3.97 -10.34 -15.34
CA ILE A 151 3.96 -8.94 -14.93
C ILE A 151 3.71 -8.90 -13.41
N ILE A 152 4.76 -9.19 -12.63
CA ILE A 152 4.68 -9.43 -11.18
C ILE A 152 5.78 -8.65 -10.47
N VAL A 153 5.43 -8.05 -9.32
CA VAL A 153 6.36 -7.49 -8.34
C VAL A 153 6.14 -8.19 -7.00
N SER A 154 7.20 -8.73 -6.40
CA SER A 154 7.18 -9.35 -5.07
C SER A 154 8.04 -8.57 -4.10
N ALA A 155 7.47 -8.23 -2.95
CA ALA A 155 8.19 -7.64 -1.82
C ALA A 155 8.63 -8.70 -0.79
N TRP A 156 8.17 -9.95 -0.92
CA TRP A 156 8.48 -11.02 0.02
C TRP A 156 9.78 -11.72 -0.36
N ASN A 157 10.82 -11.48 0.43
CA ASN A 157 12.12 -12.10 0.28
C ASN A 157 12.49 -12.82 1.59
N PRO A 158 12.33 -14.16 1.68
CA PRO A 158 12.57 -14.92 2.91
C PRO A 158 13.98 -14.76 3.49
N ILE A 159 14.98 -14.57 2.63
CA ILE A 159 16.38 -14.41 3.06
C ILE A 159 16.57 -13.08 3.80
N GLN A 160 15.90 -12.02 3.35
CA GLN A 160 16.08 -10.67 3.87
C GLN A 160 15.01 -10.25 4.91
N LEU A 161 14.01 -11.09 5.21
CA LEU A 161 13.00 -10.78 6.25
C LEU A 161 13.61 -10.39 7.61
N PRO A 162 14.70 -11.05 8.10
CA PRO A 162 15.33 -10.65 9.36
C PRO A 162 15.96 -9.25 9.33
N GLU A 163 16.31 -8.75 8.15
CA GLU A 163 16.91 -7.42 7.95
C GLU A 163 15.85 -6.30 7.79
N MET A 164 14.58 -6.64 7.72
CA MET A 164 13.49 -5.67 7.57
C MET A 164 12.98 -5.19 8.93
N CYS A 165 12.84 -3.88 9.12
CA CYS A 165 12.22 -3.36 10.33
C CYS A 165 10.79 -3.90 10.48
N LEU A 166 10.04 -4.01 9.38
CA LEU A 166 8.70 -4.59 9.34
C LEU A 166 8.56 -5.47 8.08
N PRO A 167 8.28 -6.79 8.25
CA PRO A 167 7.99 -7.66 7.10
C PRO A 167 6.80 -7.17 6.28
N PRO A 168 6.87 -7.18 4.95
CA PRO A 168 5.82 -6.64 4.08
C PRO A 168 4.44 -7.25 4.33
N CYS A 169 3.41 -6.42 4.42
CA CYS A 169 2.01 -6.85 4.51
C CYS A 169 1.40 -7.09 3.13
N HIS A 170 1.53 -6.13 2.22
CA HIS A 170 1.18 -6.31 0.80
C HIS A 170 2.42 -6.85 0.07
N ILE A 171 2.39 -8.14 -0.24
CA ILE A 171 3.61 -8.88 -0.60
C ILE A 171 3.79 -9.11 -2.09
N LEU A 172 2.71 -9.04 -2.89
CA LEU A 172 2.77 -9.32 -4.32
C LEU A 172 1.75 -8.50 -5.07
N TYR A 173 2.19 -7.94 -6.19
CA TYR A 173 1.34 -7.28 -7.18
C TYR A 173 1.48 -8.00 -8.51
N GLN A 174 0.36 -8.19 -9.21
CA GLN A 174 0.31 -8.73 -10.56
C GLN A 174 -0.60 -7.86 -11.42
N TRP A 175 -0.14 -7.54 -12.63
CA TRP A 175 -0.92 -6.79 -13.59
C TRP A 175 -1.43 -7.65 -14.74
N TYR A 176 -2.58 -7.25 -15.26
CA TYR A 176 -3.22 -7.83 -16.42
C TYR A 176 -3.60 -6.72 -17.39
N VAL A 177 -3.13 -6.82 -18.63
CA VAL A 177 -3.48 -5.91 -19.73
C VAL A 177 -4.63 -6.49 -20.53
N ASN A 178 -5.72 -5.75 -20.61
CA ASN A 178 -6.78 -6.05 -21.58
C ASN A 178 -6.46 -5.30 -22.87
N THR A 179 -5.81 -5.97 -23.81
CA THR A 179 -5.36 -5.39 -25.09
C THR A 179 -6.53 -4.90 -25.97
N GLN A 180 -7.69 -5.55 -25.89
CA GLN A 180 -8.88 -5.16 -26.64
C GLN A 180 -9.50 -3.85 -26.13
N LYS A 181 -9.46 -3.63 -24.82
CA LYS A 181 -10.02 -2.42 -24.17
C LYS A 181 -8.99 -1.33 -23.92
N GLY A 182 -7.71 -1.64 -24.05
CA GLY A 182 -6.61 -0.73 -23.68
C GLY A 182 -6.62 -0.40 -22.18
N THR A 183 -6.92 -1.40 -21.32
CA THR A 183 -7.03 -1.19 -19.88
C THR A 183 -6.04 -2.05 -19.09
N LEU A 184 -5.69 -1.55 -17.90
CA LEU A 184 -4.78 -2.19 -16.95
C LEU A 184 -5.52 -2.51 -15.66
N ASP A 185 -5.52 -3.78 -15.28
CA ASP A 185 -6.00 -4.28 -13.99
C ASP A 185 -4.82 -4.66 -13.11
N CYS A 186 -4.99 -4.52 -11.78
CA CYS A 186 -3.98 -4.92 -10.80
C CYS A 186 -4.60 -5.82 -9.73
N GLN A 187 -3.94 -6.94 -9.41
CA GLN A 187 -4.23 -7.74 -8.23
C GLN A 187 -3.09 -7.63 -7.23
N MET A 188 -3.42 -7.34 -5.98
CA MET A 188 -2.48 -7.31 -4.86
C MET A 188 -2.85 -8.40 -3.85
N TYR A 189 -1.85 -9.19 -3.41
CA TYR A 189 -2.00 -10.08 -2.27
C TYR A 189 -1.44 -9.44 -1.01
N GLN A 190 -2.29 -9.35 0.02
CA GLN A 190 -1.96 -8.83 1.34
C GLN A 190 -2.09 -9.94 2.38
N ARG A 191 -0.95 -10.40 2.94
CA ARG A 191 -0.95 -11.49 3.92
C ARG A 191 -1.63 -11.15 5.24
N SER A 192 -1.64 -9.87 5.60
CA SER A 192 -2.15 -9.35 6.88
C SER A 192 -2.66 -7.93 6.69
N ALA A 193 -3.90 -7.67 7.10
CA ALA A 193 -4.56 -6.39 6.93
C ALA A 193 -5.26 -5.94 8.22
N ASP A 194 -4.73 -4.87 8.86
CA ASP A 194 -5.51 -4.04 9.75
C ASP A 194 -6.60 -3.36 8.93
N LEU A 195 -7.84 -3.80 9.11
CA LEU A 195 -8.95 -3.34 8.27
C LEU A 195 -9.31 -1.88 8.52
N PHE A 196 -9.02 -1.36 9.70
CA PHE A 196 -9.41 0.02 10.06
C PHE A 196 -8.35 1.05 9.67
N LEU A 197 -7.07 0.85 10.03
CA LEU A 197 -6.01 1.81 9.74
C LEU A 197 -5.27 1.49 8.44
N GLY A 198 -4.81 0.24 8.26
CA GLY A 198 -3.91 -0.13 7.17
C GLY A 198 -4.60 -0.33 5.83
N LEU A 199 -5.65 -1.16 5.78
CA LEU A 199 -6.29 -1.53 4.51
C LEU A 199 -6.81 -0.34 3.70
N PRO A 200 -7.41 0.72 4.29
CA PRO A 200 -7.82 1.90 3.55
C PRO A 200 -6.67 2.60 2.81
N PHE A 201 -5.49 2.67 3.42
CA PHE A 201 -4.26 3.16 2.77
C PHE A 201 -3.85 2.24 1.62
N ASN A 202 -3.87 0.92 1.83
CA ASN A 202 -3.45 -0.04 0.82
C ASN A 202 -4.42 -0.08 -0.38
N ILE A 203 -5.72 0.13 -0.19
CA ILE A 203 -6.70 0.29 -1.29
C ILE A 203 -6.31 1.49 -2.16
N ALA A 204 -6.12 2.65 -1.54
CA ALA A 204 -5.82 3.89 -2.26
C ALA A 204 -4.43 3.85 -2.92
N SER A 205 -3.40 3.34 -2.22
CA SER A 205 -2.04 3.23 -2.78
C SER A 205 -1.96 2.22 -3.93
N THR A 206 -2.68 1.09 -3.85
CA THR A 206 -2.76 0.11 -4.95
C THR A 206 -3.46 0.71 -6.17
N ALA A 207 -4.55 1.46 -5.97
CA ALA A 207 -5.24 2.14 -7.05
C ALA A 207 -4.36 3.23 -7.69
N LEU A 208 -3.63 3.99 -6.87
CA LEU A 208 -2.72 5.02 -7.34
C LEU A 208 -1.56 4.41 -8.13
N LEU A 209 -0.95 3.33 -7.63
CA LEU A 209 0.09 2.59 -8.35
C LEU A 209 -0.42 2.12 -9.71
N ASN A 210 -1.62 1.54 -9.78
CA ASN A 210 -2.23 1.11 -11.04
C ASN A 210 -2.45 2.29 -11.99
N CYS A 211 -2.95 3.43 -11.51
CA CYS A 211 -3.13 4.64 -12.32
C CYS A 211 -1.80 5.18 -12.87
N ILE A 212 -0.73 5.18 -12.06
CA ILE A 212 0.59 5.64 -12.47
C ILE A 212 1.19 4.71 -13.53
N ILE A 213 1.15 3.40 -13.32
CA ILE A 213 1.65 2.42 -14.30
C ILE A 213 0.84 2.51 -15.61
N ALA A 214 -0.48 2.67 -15.52
CA ALA A 214 -1.33 2.87 -16.70
C ALA A 214 -0.93 4.14 -17.47
N GLU A 215 -0.69 5.26 -16.79
CA GLU A 215 -0.23 6.52 -17.42
C GLU A 215 1.10 6.35 -18.13
N ILE A 216 2.10 5.73 -17.47
CA ILE A 216 3.43 5.45 -18.03
C ILE A 216 3.36 4.56 -19.29
N THR A 217 2.39 3.65 -19.33
CA THR A 217 2.26 2.66 -20.39
C THR A 217 1.24 3.02 -21.46
N GLY A 218 0.56 4.17 -21.32
CA GLY A 218 -0.46 4.64 -22.27
C GLY A 218 -1.78 3.87 -22.20
N LEU A 219 -2.03 3.15 -21.10
CA LEU A 219 -3.26 2.41 -20.84
C LEU A 219 -4.22 3.20 -19.96
N LYS A 220 -5.45 2.72 -19.83
CA LYS A 220 -6.42 3.23 -18.85
C LYS A 220 -6.44 2.31 -17.62
N SER A 221 -6.26 2.89 -16.43
CA SER A 221 -6.47 2.15 -15.17
C SER A 221 -7.94 1.72 -15.08
N ASN A 222 -8.20 0.47 -14.68
CA ASN A 222 -9.55 -0.10 -14.64
C ASN A 222 -9.88 -0.67 -13.25
N THR A 223 -9.41 -1.85 -12.91
CA THR A 223 -9.80 -2.54 -11.68
C THR A 223 -8.60 -2.86 -10.81
N ILE A 224 -8.78 -2.73 -9.49
CA ILE A 224 -7.89 -3.35 -8.50
C ILE A 224 -8.62 -4.48 -7.78
N SER A 225 -7.87 -5.52 -7.46
CA SER A 225 -8.33 -6.67 -6.69
C SER A 225 -7.36 -6.90 -5.53
N ILE A 226 -7.84 -6.81 -4.30
CA ILE A 226 -7.03 -7.05 -3.11
C ILE A 226 -7.46 -8.37 -2.50
N VAL A 227 -6.57 -9.36 -2.52
CA VAL A 227 -6.73 -10.65 -1.88
C VAL A 227 -6.06 -10.60 -0.51
N ILE A 228 -6.82 -10.85 0.55
CA ILE A 228 -6.38 -10.65 1.93
C ILE A 228 -6.29 -12.01 2.61
N GLY A 229 -5.14 -12.34 3.19
CA GLY A 229 -4.96 -13.49 4.06
C GLY A 229 -5.67 -13.28 5.40
N ASP A 230 -4.98 -12.75 6.39
CA ASP A 230 -5.54 -12.40 7.70
C ASP A 230 -6.15 -11.00 7.66
N ALA A 231 -7.48 -10.90 7.65
CA ALA A 231 -8.24 -9.66 7.69
C ALA A 231 -8.71 -9.42 9.13
N HIS A 232 -8.18 -8.42 9.82
CA HIS A 232 -8.40 -8.26 11.25
C HIS A 232 -8.73 -6.82 11.67
N ILE A 233 -9.37 -6.72 12.85
CA ILE A 233 -9.66 -5.49 13.57
C ILE A 233 -9.11 -5.65 14.99
N TYR A 234 -8.32 -4.70 15.46
CA TYR A 234 -7.80 -4.68 16.83
C TYR A 234 -8.89 -4.29 17.83
N GLU A 235 -8.81 -4.81 19.05
CA GLU A 235 -9.81 -4.55 20.10
C GLU A 235 -9.99 -3.05 20.41
N ASN A 236 -8.91 -2.29 20.40
CA ASN A 236 -8.96 -0.84 20.60
C ASN A 236 -9.63 -0.06 19.47
N GLN A 237 -9.90 -0.72 18.33
CA GLN A 237 -10.54 -0.12 17.16
C GLN A 237 -12.05 -0.41 17.08
N PHE A 238 -12.61 -1.33 17.88
CA PHE A 238 -14.00 -1.81 17.72
C PHE A 238 -15.00 -0.66 17.69
N LYS A 239 -14.97 0.25 18.68
CA LYS A 239 -15.88 1.41 18.74
C LYS A 239 -15.74 2.33 17.52
N ALA A 240 -14.51 2.54 17.06
CA ALA A 240 -14.23 3.36 15.88
C ALA A 240 -14.76 2.72 14.59
N VAL A 241 -14.66 1.39 14.50
CA VAL A 241 -15.22 0.61 13.39
C VAL A 241 -16.74 0.64 13.40
N GLU A 242 -17.39 0.50 14.56
CA GLU A 242 -18.86 0.62 14.71
C GLU A 242 -19.34 2.02 14.28
N GLU A 243 -18.63 3.08 14.68
CA GLU A 243 -18.89 4.44 14.21
C GLU A 243 -18.77 4.55 12.69
N GLN A 244 -17.69 4.01 12.09
CA GLN A 244 -17.47 4.07 10.65
C GLN A 244 -18.54 3.30 9.87
N ILE A 245 -18.98 2.15 10.36
CA ILE A 245 -20.05 1.34 9.75
C ILE A 245 -21.38 2.11 9.68
N GLY A 246 -21.67 2.94 10.68
CA GLY A 246 -22.88 3.76 10.72
C GLY A 246 -22.88 4.95 9.75
N ARG A 247 -21.76 5.23 9.08
CA ARG A 247 -21.63 6.39 8.18
C ARG A 247 -21.93 6.00 6.72
N PRO A 248 -22.91 6.66 6.05
CA PRO A 248 -23.19 6.36 4.64
C PRO A 248 -22.01 6.78 3.75
N PRO A 249 -21.55 5.91 2.83
CA PRO A 249 -20.55 6.29 1.84
C PRO A 249 -21.02 7.43 0.93
N MET A 250 -20.10 8.30 0.56
CA MET A 250 -20.29 9.38 -0.41
C MET A 250 -19.71 8.99 -1.79
N LYS A 251 -19.87 9.86 -2.78
CA LYS A 251 -19.26 9.70 -4.09
C LYS A 251 -17.72 9.72 -3.96
N TYR A 252 -17.06 8.81 -4.63
CA TYR A 252 -15.61 8.81 -4.70
C TYR A 252 -15.07 10.06 -5.40
N PRO A 253 -13.90 10.57 -4.95
CA PRO A 253 -13.23 11.69 -5.60
C PRO A 253 -12.68 11.33 -6.96
N ARG A 254 -12.15 12.33 -7.65
CA ARG A 254 -11.44 12.20 -8.92
C ARG A 254 -9.94 12.35 -8.68
N LEU A 255 -9.15 11.53 -9.38
CA LEU A 255 -7.69 11.64 -9.42
C LEU A 255 -7.27 12.46 -10.64
N LYS A 256 -6.42 13.45 -10.45
CA LYS A 256 -5.85 14.26 -11.54
C LYS A 256 -4.33 14.21 -11.51
N PHE A 257 -3.73 13.90 -12.64
CA PHE A 257 -2.31 14.16 -12.87
C PHE A 257 -2.16 15.57 -13.45
N LYS A 258 -1.39 16.42 -12.76
CA LYS A 258 -1.15 17.80 -13.20
C LYS A 258 -0.20 17.84 -14.41
N ASN A 259 0.76 16.92 -14.42
CA ASN A 259 1.73 16.73 -15.47
C ASN A 259 1.66 15.28 -15.98
N LYS A 260 2.10 15.06 -17.23
CA LYS A 260 2.21 13.71 -17.80
C LYS A 260 3.32 12.94 -17.06
N ILE A 261 2.99 11.77 -16.54
CA ILE A 261 3.94 10.85 -15.89
C ILE A 261 4.50 9.93 -17.00
N THR A 262 5.80 10.02 -17.24
CA THR A 262 6.47 9.28 -18.33
C THR A 262 7.34 8.12 -17.86
N GLY A 263 7.65 8.05 -16.56
CA GLY A 263 8.48 7.01 -15.98
C GLY A 263 8.30 6.90 -14.47
N ILE A 264 8.81 5.81 -13.90
CA ILE A 264 8.70 5.48 -12.48
C ILE A 264 9.32 6.58 -11.60
N ASP A 265 10.44 7.14 -12.03
CA ASP A 265 11.24 8.10 -11.27
C ASP A 265 10.93 9.57 -11.60
N THR A 266 10.07 9.83 -12.61
CA THR A 266 9.85 11.17 -13.17
C THR A 266 8.70 11.94 -12.52
N TRP A 267 8.08 11.43 -11.48
CA TRP A 267 6.95 12.06 -10.81
C TRP A 267 7.22 12.34 -9.32
N SER A 268 6.51 13.28 -8.78
CA SER A 268 6.49 13.65 -7.36
C SER A 268 5.05 13.69 -6.84
N LYS A 269 4.90 13.81 -5.53
CA LYS A 269 3.58 13.96 -4.92
C LYS A 269 2.82 15.19 -5.43
N ASP A 270 3.54 16.23 -5.84
CA ASP A 270 2.96 17.50 -6.29
C ASP A 270 2.35 17.40 -7.70
N ASP A 271 2.68 16.34 -8.45
CA ASP A 271 2.09 16.04 -9.75
C ASP A 271 0.70 15.40 -9.65
N ILE A 272 0.26 15.02 -8.44
CA ILE A 272 -0.97 14.27 -8.21
C ILE A 272 -1.92 15.04 -7.30
N GLU A 273 -3.16 15.20 -7.74
CA GLU A 273 -4.21 15.92 -7.03
C GLU A 273 -5.48 15.08 -6.92
N ILE A 274 -6.13 15.15 -5.75
CA ILE A 274 -7.48 14.62 -5.54
C ILE A 274 -8.47 15.77 -5.62
N LEU A 275 -9.44 15.65 -6.51
CA LEU A 275 -10.50 16.62 -6.75
C LEU A 275 -11.82 16.13 -6.17
N GLU A 276 -12.64 17.04 -5.69
CA GLU A 276 -14.02 16.77 -5.22
C GLU A 276 -14.06 15.75 -4.06
N TYR A 277 -13.04 15.72 -3.19
CA TYR A 277 -13.02 14.81 -2.06
C TYR A 277 -13.90 15.29 -0.91
N LEU A 278 -15.09 14.74 -0.83
CA LEU A 278 -16.00 14.88 0.30
C LEU A 278 -15.94 13.61 1.15
N SER A 279 -15.84 13.76 2.46
CA SER A 279 -15.78 12.63 3.38
C SER A 279 -16.33 13.01 4.75
N HIS A 280 -16.74 11.99 5.51
CA HIS A 280 -16.96 12.16 6.95
C HIS A 280 -15.66 12.54 7.66
N PRO A 281 -15.73 13.14 8.85
CA PRO A 281 -14.55 13.48 9.65
C PRO A 281 -13.66 12.27 9.91
N ALA A 282 -12.36 12.52 10.15
CA ALA A 282 -11.43 11.47 10.56
C ALA A 282 -11.85 10.84 11.88
N ILE A 283 -11.65 9.54 12.02
CA ILE A 283 -11.80 8.80 13.27
C ILE A 283 -10.36 8.45 13.73
N LYS A 284 -9.96 8.99 14.88
CA LYS A 284 -8.61 8.81 15.42
C LYS A 284 -8.57 7.61 16.37
N VAL A 285 -7.66 6.70 16.14
CA VAL A 285 -7.33 5.57 17.02
C VAL A 285 -5.81 5.43 17.04
N PRO A 286 -5.19 5.16 18.21
CA PRO A 286 -3.76 4.86 18.27
C PRO A 286 -3.41 3.65 17.39
N MET A 287 -2.33 3.78 16.62
CA MET A 287 -1.78 2.65 15.85
C MET A 287 -1.15 1.65 16.82
N VAL A 288 -1.36 0.36 16.57
CA VAL A 288 -0.69 -0.72 17.30
C VAL A 288 0.65 -0.97 16.63
N SER A 289 1.71 -0.51 17.27
CA SER A 289 3.11 -0.65 16.82
C SER A 289 3.74 -1.98 17.26
#